data_7b9988958f9b82c45e3127acc4cd6b41
#
_entry.id   7b9988958f9b82c45e3127acc4cd6b41
#
_cell.length_a   1.000
_cell.length_b   1.000
_cell.length_c   1.000
_cell.angle_alpha   90.00
_cell.angle_beta   90.00
_cell.angle_gamma   90.00
#
_symmetry.space_group_name_H-M   'P 1'
#
loop_
_entity.id
_entity.type
_entity.pdbx_description
1 polymer ?
#
loop_
_entity_poly.entity_id
_entity_poly.type
_entity_poly.pdbx_seq_one_letter_code
_entity_poly.pdbx_strand_id
1 'polypeptide(L)'
;MTRGAGFEFPQLARVFSGYLHEDFVAEYGSPEAALRAFREEASPAEWRRFQREAKRLVTLSLDRGFDHVCDVLQQLGSRWVPPCRDALIEVLTTVQE
;
A
#
# COMPACT_ATOMS: atom_id res chain seq x y z
N MET A 1 1.30 -6.45 -24.21
CA MET A 1 0.59 -7.00 -23.05
C MET A 1 0.97 -6.20 -21.81
N THR A 2 0.00 -5.61 -21.15
CA THR A 2 0.25 -4.78 -19.99
C THR A 2 0.45 -5.65 -18.75
N ARG A 3 1.53 -5.44 -18.03
CA ARG A 3 1.76 -6.14 -16.77
C ARG A 3 0.82 -5.58 -15.71
N GLY A 4 0.24 -6.46 -14.92
CA GLY A 4 -0.62 -6.03 -13.82
C GLY A 4 0.19 -5.33 -12.72
N ALA A 5 -0.48 -4.46 -11.94
CA ALA A 5 0.15 -3.75 -10.83
C ALA A 5 0.78 -4.72 -9.83
N GLY A 6 0.16 -5.88 -9.61
CA GLY A 6 0.70 -6.91 -8.72
C GLY A 6 2.04 -7.45 -9.16
N PHE A 7 2.35 -7.38 -10.46
CA PHE A 7 3.67 -7.77 -10.97
C PHE A 7 4.74 -6.74 -10.63
N GLU A 8 4.41 -5.44 -10.71
CA GLU A 8 5.34 -4.35 -10.42
C GLU A 8 5.52 -4.13 -8.91
N PHE A 9 4.49 -4.43 -8.12
CA PHE A 9 4.47 -4.21 -6.68
C PHE A 9 4.01 -5.48 -5.95
N PRO A 10 4.77 -6.59 -6.07
CA PRO A 10 4.31 -7.86 -5.49
C PRO A 10 4.16 -7.82 -3.97
N GLN A 11 5.01 -7.10 -3.26
CA GLN A 11 4.91 -7.00 -1.81
C GLN A 11 3.72 -6.13 -1.41
N LEU A 12 3.52 -4.99 -2.10
CA LEU A 12 2.35 -4.14 -1.84
C LEU A 12 1.05 -4.88 -2.15
N ALA A 13 1.03 -5.73 -3.19
CA ALA A 13 -0.14 -6.52 -3.52
C ALA A 13 -0.52 -7.45 -2.36
N ARG A 14 0.47 -8.11 -1.78
CA ARG A 14 0.24 -8.99 -0.63
C ARG A 14 -0.25 -8.23 0.59
N VAL A 15 0.34 -7.08 0.87
CA VAL A 15 -0.01 -6.26 2.02
C VAL A 15 -1.40 -5.66 1.86
N PHE A 16 -1.66 -5.03 0.72
CA PHE A 16 -2.94 -4.36 0.52
C PHE A 16 -4.11 -5.34 0.41
N SER A 17 -3.92 -6.49 -0.23
CA SER A 17 -4.98 -7.50 -0.31
C SER A 17 -5.17 -8.26 1.01
N GLY A 18 -4.10 -8.43 1.78
CA GLY A 18 -4.15 -9.18 3.04
C GLY A 18 -4.51 -8.35 4.27
N TYR A 19 -4.14 -7.06 4.28
CA TYR A 19 -4.33 -6.18 5.44
C TYR A 19 -5.32 -5.05 5.18
N LEU A 20 -5.41 -4.57 3.94
CA LEU A 20 -6.37 -3.52 3.55
C LEU A 20 -7.51 -4.11 2.74
N HIS A 21 -8.00 -5.28 3.17
CA HIS A 21 -9.15 -5.97 2.58
C HIS A 21 -10.46 -5.33 3.05
N GLU A 22 -11.60 -5.85 2.58
CA GLU A 22 -12.90 -5.19 2.83
C GLU A 22 -13.26 -5.07 4.31
N ASP A 23 -12.71 -5.92 5.18
CA ASP A 23 -12.99 -5.91 6.61
C ASP A 23 -11.91 -5.18 7.43
N PHE A 24 -11.00 -4.45 6.80
CA PHE A 24 -9.85 -3.88 7.51
C PHE A 24 -10.25 -2.92 8.63
N VAL A 25 -11.33 -2.17 8.45
CA VAL A 25 -11.80 -1.25 9.49
C VAL A 25 -12.29 -2.01 10.72
N ALA A 26 -13.04 -3.09 10.50
CA ALA A 26 -13.53 -3.93 11.60
C ALA A 26 -12.39 -4.65 12.31
N GLU A 27 -11.37 -5.08 11.56
CA GLU A 27 -10.27 -5.88 12.08
C GLU A 27 -9.16 -5.04 12.70
N TYR A 28 -8.80 -3.91 12.07
CA TYR A 28 -7.66 -3.09 12.48
C TYR A 28 -8.04 -1.68 12.92
N GLY A 29 -9.17 -1.16 12.49
CA GLY A 29 -9.66 0.17 12.84
C GLY A 29 -9.26 1.26 11.85
N SER A 30 -8.06 1.18 11.27
CA SER A 30 -7.56 2.20 10.33
C SER A 30 -6.53 1.58 9.38
N PRO A 31 -6.25 2.23 8.24
CA PRO A 31 -5.19 1.76 7.35
C PRO A 31 -3.81 1.79 8.01
N GLU A 32 -3.54 2.77 8.86
CA GLU A 32 -2.28 2.83 9.61
C GLU A 32 -2.13 1.63 10.54
N ALA A 33 -3.18 1.27 11.27
CA ALA A 33 -3.15 0.13 12.17
C ALA A 33 -2.96 -1.18 11.41
N ALA A 34 -3.59 -1.31 10.25
CA ALA A 34 -3.44 -2.49 9.41
C ALA A 34 -1.99 -2.65 8.93
N LEU A 35 -1.36 -1.57 8.50
CA LEU A 35 0.01 -1.61 8.04
C LEU A 35 1.01 -1.83 9.18
N ARG A 36 0.71 -1.33 10.38
CA ARG A 36 1.53 -1.62 11.56
C ARG A 36 1.48 -3.11 11.92
N ALA A 37 0.31 -3.73 11.79
CA ALA A 37 0.17 -5.16 11.99
C ALA A 37 1.04 -5.94 11.01
N PHE A 38 1.07 -5.52 9.74
CA PHE A 38 1.96 -6.10 8.76
C PHE A 38 3.43 -5.95 9.19
N ARG A 39 3.83 -4.76 9.61
CA ARG A 39 5.21 -4.49 10.03
C ARG A 39 5.65 -5.41 11.16
N GLU A 40 4.77 -5.65 12.14
CA GLU A 40 5.08 -6.51 13.27
C GLU A 40 5.26 -7.97 12.87
N GLU A 41 4.55 -8.41 11.83
CA GLU A 41 4.60 -9.79 11.35
C GLU A 41 5.66 -10.02 10.27
N ALA A 42 6.09 -8.95 9.60
CA ALA A 42 6.99 -9.07 8.46
C ALA A 42 8.41 -9.44 8.87
N SER A 43 9.06 -10.25 8.04
CA SER A 43 10.49 -10.48 8.16
C SER A 43 11.26 -9.22 7.74
N PRO A 44 12.55 -9.09 8.13
CA PRO A 44 13.36 -7.94 7.68
C PRO A 44 13.42 -7.81 6.16
N ALA A 45 13.45 -8.93 5.43
CA ALA A 45 13.48 -8.91 3.96
C ALA A 45 12.14 -8.41 3.40
N GLU A 46 11.02 -8.86 3.94
CA GLU A 46 9.70 -8.42 3.53
C GLU A 46 9.50 -6.92 3.81
N TRP A 47 9.95 -6.46 4.97
CA TRP A 47 9.86 -5.05 5.35
C TRP A 47 10.66 -4.16 4.39
N ARG A 48 11.88 -4.58 4.02
CA ARG A 48 12.72 -3.83 3.07
C ARG A 48 12.08 -3.77 1.69
N ARG A 49 11.46 -4.86 1.24
CA ARG A 49 10.73 -4.87 -0.04
C ARG A 49 9.55 -3.92 0.00
N PHE A 50 8.80 -3.93 1.11
CA PHE A 50 7.68 -3.01 1.30
C PHE A 50 8.15 -1.56 1.21
N GLN A 51 9.21 -1.21 1.91
CA GLN A 51 9.75 0.16 1.90
C GLN A 51 10.16 0.61 0.49
N ARG A 52 10.79 -0.28 -0.25
CA ARG A 52 11.21 0.01 -1.63
C ARG A 52 10.01 0.25 -2.54
N GLU A 53 9.04 -0.64 -2.47
CA GLU A 53 7.85 -0.54 -3.30
C GLU A 53 6.99 0.65 -2.92
N ALA A 54 6.87 0.95 -1.63
CA ALA A 54 6.15 2.13 -1.16
C ALA A 54 6.77 3.42 -1.70
N LYS A 55 8.10 3.51 -1.70
CA LYS A 55 8.83 4.64 -2.28
C LYS A 55 8.54 4.80 -3.76
N ARG A 56 8.54 3.69 -4.50
CA ARG A 56 8.22 3.70 -5.93
C ARG A 56 6.79 4.15 -6.19
N LEU A 57 5.86 3.72 -5.34
CA LEU A 57 4.46 4.11 -5.46
C LEU A 57 4.28 5.61 -5.24
N VAL A 58 4.96 6.18 -4.24
CA VAL A 58 4.93 7.62 -3.99
C VAL A 58 5.51 8.38 -5.19
N THR A 59 6.64 7.93 -5.72
CA THR A 59 7.26 8.52 -6.91
C THR A 59 6.30 8.46 -8.11
N LEU A 60 5.62 7.34 -8.28
CA LEU A 60 4.63 7.16 -9.34
C LEU A 60 3.48 8.16 -9.20
N SER A 61 3.06 8.47 -7.98
CA SER A 61 1.99 9.44 -7.73
C SER A 61 2.38 10.86 -8.15
N LEU A 62 3.68 11.18 -8.04
CA LEU A 62 4.19 12.48 -8.47
C LEU A 62 4.36 12.55 -9.98
N ASP A 63 4.68 11.42 -10.61
CA ASP A 63 4.98 11.33 -12.04
C ASP A 63 3.72 11.15 -12.90
N ARG A 64 2.81 10.26 -12.48
CA ARG A 64 1.62 9.89 -13.25
C ARG A 64 0.32 10.47 -12.69
N GLY A 65 0.37 11.07 -11.51
CA GLY A 65 -0.80 11.65 -10.88
C GLY A 65 -1.48 10.70 -9.89
N PHE A 66 -2.26 11.29 -9.01
CA PHE A 66 -2.92 10.58 -7.92
C PHE A 66 -3.97 9.59 -8.44
N ASP A 67 -4.75 9.98 -9.47
CA ASP A 67 -5.78 9.11 -10.02
C ASP A 67 -5.21 7.80 -10.54
N HIS A 68 -4.04 7.87 -11.18
CA HIS A 68 -3.36 6.67 -11.66
C HIS A 68 -2.98 5.76 -10.49
N VAL A 69 -2.50 6.35 -9.40
CA VAL A 69 -2.13 5.57 -8.21
C VAL A 69 -3.35 4.92 -7.57
N CYS A 70 -4.49 5.60 -7.55
CA CYS A 70 -5.73 4.99 -7.06
C CYS A 70 -6.11 3.75 -7.86
N ASP A 71 -5.96 3.82 -9.19
CA ASP A 71 -6.20 2.65 -10.05
C ASP A 71 -5.22 1.51 -9.73
N VAL A 72 -3.96 1.85 -9.51
CA VAL A 72 -2.95 0.86 -9.12
C VAL A 72 -3.31 0.20 -7.80
N LEU A 73 -3.75 0.97 -6.80
CA LEU A 73 -4.16 0.42 -5.51
C LEU A 73 -5.31 -0.57 -5.65
N GLN A 74 -6.30 -0.25 -6.49
CA GLN A 74 -7.41 -1.17 -6.76
C GLN A 74 -6.91 -2.46 -7.39
N GLN A 75 -5.99 -2.37 -8.33
CA GLN A 75 -5.39 -3.54 -8.97
C GLN A 75 -4.58 -4.39 -7.98
N LEU A 76 -4.03 -3.76 -6.94
CA LEU A 76 -3.30 -4.46 -5.88
C LEU A 76 -4.22 -5.15 -4.88
N GLY A 77 -5.53 -4.94 -5.01
CA GLY A 77 -6.50 -5.55 -4.11
C GLY A 77 -6.86 -4.72 -2.90
N SER A 78 -6.43 -3.46 -2.86
CA SER A 78 -6.76 -2.56 -1.74
C SER A 78 -8.23 -2.19 -1.76
N ARG A 79 -8.87 -2.29 -0.60
CA ARG A 79 -10.24 -1.79 -0.39
C ARG A 79 -10.21 -0.39 0.22
N TRP A 80 -9.04 0.03 0.70
CA TRP A 80 -8.86 1.39 1.16
C TRP A 80 -8.55 2.29 -0.04
N VAL A 81 -9.31 3.38 -0.14
CA VAL A 81 -9.09 4.40 -1.17
C VAL A 81 -8.67 5.67 -0.45
N PRO A 82 -7.42 6.12 -0.61
CA PRO A 82 -6.99 7.36 0.05
C PRO A 82 -7.75 8.55 -0.53
N PRO A 83 -8.18 9.49 0.33
CA PRO A 83 -8.92 10.67 -0.16
C PRO A 83 -8.05 11.66 -0.91
N CYS A 84 -6.73 11.63 -0.69
CA CYS A 84 -5.78 12.51 -1.38
C CYS A 84 -4.39 11.92 -1.30
N ARG A 85 -3.46 12.52 -2.06
CA ARG A 85 -2.06 12.08 -2.09
C ARG A 85 -1.42 12.16 -0.70
N ASP A 86 -1.68 13.24 0.04
CA ASP A 86 -1.11 13.42 1.37
C ASP A 86 -1.54 12.33 2.33
N ALA A 87 -2.78 11.88 2.25
CA ALA A 87 -3.28 10.78 3.07
C ALA A 87 -2.53 9.48 2.77
N LEU A 88 -2.28 9.20 1.50
CA LEU A 88 -1.52 8.02 1.09
C LEU A 88 -0.09 8.09 1.62
N ILE A 89 0.58 9.22 1.44
CA ILE A 89 1.95 9.43 1.89
C ILE A 89 2.03 9.30 3.42
N GLU A 90 1.08 9.90 4.13
CA GLU A 90 1.02 9.84 5.58
C GLU A 90 0.91 8.40 6.09
N VAL A 91 0.01 7.61 5.51
CA VAL A 91 -0.16 6.22 5.91
C VAL A 91 1.12 5.42 5.66
N LEU A 92 1.72 5.56 4.48
CA LEU A 92 2.94 4.84 4.14
C LEU A 92 4.13 5.27 5.01
N THR A 93 4.20 6.57 5.36
CA THR A 93 5.28 7.11 6.18
C THR A 93 5.14 6.70 7.65
N THR A 94 3.93 6.73 8.18
CA THR A 94 3.65 6.37 9.58
C THR A 94 4.15 4.96 9.90
N VAL A 95 3.99 4.03 8.96
CA VAL A 95 4.40 2.65 9.16
C VAL A 95 5.92 2.52 9.20
N GLN A 96 6.64 3.45 8.60
CA GLN A 96 8.11 3.41 8.53
C GLN A 96 8.80 4.03 9.74
N GLU A 97 8.06 4.64 10.62
CA GLU A 97 8.62 5.25 11.85
C GLU A 97 8.88 4.23 12.96
#